data_a2b421ef8c141062904567643e05a072
#
_entry.id   a2b421ef8c141062904567643e05a072
#
_cell.length_a   1.000
_cell.length_b   1.000
_cell.length_c   1.000
_cell.angle_alpha   90.00
_cell.angle_beta   90.00
_cell.angle_gamma   90.00
#
_symmetry.space_group_name_H-M   'P 1'
#
loop_
_entity.id
_entity.type
_entity.pdbx_description
1 polymer ?
#
loop_
_entity_poly.entity_id
_entity_poly.type
_entity_poly.pdbx_seq_one_letter_code
_entity_poly.pdbx_strand_id
1 'polypeptide(L)'
;GAPEPTPKPEAAGARQGWMERLRTGLRKTGGSIATVFTGTKIDEALYEELEDALLMADTGVRATQHLLADLKRRVKETKTTEPAAVKALLADALADLLRPLEKPLVIGAQAPTVIMVAGVNGAGKTTSIGKLTRHLAEHGQSVLLAAADTFRAAAREQLGVWATRNTVEIVSQDGGDPAAVSFDAVSAGKARGKDVVLVDTAGRLPTQLHLMEELKKIKRVVTKADASAPHEVLLVIDGNTGQNALAQVRAFDDALQLTGLVVTKLDGTAKGGVLAAIAQERPVPVYFIGVGEKVEDLETFNAREFAQALLA
;
A
#
# COMPACT_ATOMS: atom_id res chain seq x y z
N GLY A 1 24.87 15.43 -2.25
CA GLY A 1 23.99 14.38 -2.69
C GLY A 1 24.76 13.35 -3.45
N ALA A 2 24.84 12.13 -2.92
CA ALA A 2 25.37 11.02 -3.70
C ALA A 2 24.40 10.71 -4.84
N PRO A 3 24.86 10.39 -6.06
CA PRO A 3 23.96 10.04 -7.14
C PRO A 3 23.21 8.75 -6.80
N GLU A 4 21.90 8.75 -7.01
CA GLU A 4 21.11 7.52 -6.93
C GLU A 4 21.67 6.49 -7.91
N PRO A 5 21.85 5.23 -7.50
CA PRO A 5 22.33 4.21 -8.41
C PRO A 5 21.29 4.01 -9.53
N THR A 6 21.73 4.15 -10.76
CA THR A 6 20.93 3.81 -11.94
C THR A 6 20.46 2.36 -11.82
N PRO A 7 19.16 2.06 -12.02
CA PRO A 7 18.68 0.69 -11.94
C PRO A 7 19.41 -0.21 -12.94
N LYS A 8 19.79 -1.41 -12.50
CA LYS A 8 20.39 -2.41 -13.39
C LYS A 8 19.42 -2.76 -14.52
N PRO A 9 19.90 -3.08 -15.74
CA PRO A 9 19.02 -3.39 -16.87
C PRO A 9 17.98 -4.46 -16.61
N GLU A 10 18.28 -5.48 -15.79
CA GLU A 10 17.35 -6.53 -15.39
C GLU A 10 16.19 -6.00 -14.53
N ALA A 11 16.47 -5.04 -13.66
CA ALA A 11 15.44 -4.40 -12.83
C ALA A 11 14.48 -3.55 -13.67
N ALA A 12 14.97 -2.89 -14.73
CA ALA A 12 14.14 -2.12 -15.65
C ALA A 12 13.19 -3.00 -16.47
N GLY A 13 13.65 -4.19 -16.92
CA GLY A 13 12.81 -5.17 -17.62
C GLY A 13 11.73 -5.75 -16.73
N ALA A 14 12.05 -6.06 -15.46
CA ALA A 14 11.11 -6.52 -14.46
C ALA A 14 10.04 -5.45 -14.15
N ARG A 15 10.42 -4.19 -14.07
CA ARG A 15 9.51 -3.05 -13.86
C ARG A 15 8.53 -2.90 -15.03
N GLN A 16 9.00 -3.01 -16.28
CA GLN A 16 8.13 -2.97 -17.46
C GLN A 16 7.09 -4.09 -17.46
N GLY A 17 7.49 -5.33 -17.16
CA GLY A 17 6.58 -6.46 -17.04
C GLY A 17 5.53 -6.25 -15.96
N TRP A 18 5.93 -5.70 -14.83
CA TRP A 18 5.02 -5.36 -13.76
C TRP A 18 4.03 -4.25 -14.18
N MET A 19 4.47 -3.22 -14.89
CA MET A 19 3.60 -2.15 -15.43
C MET A 19 2.56 -2.69 -16.40
N GLU A 20 2.91 -3.67 -17.23
CA GLU A 20 1.96 -4.37 -18.11
C GLU A 20 0.88 -5.09 -17.29
N ARG A 21 1.26 -5.78 -16.20
CA ARG A 21 0.31 -6.43 -15.29
C ARG A 21 -0.57 -5.42 -14.56
N LEU A 22 -0.03 -4.26 -14.20
CA LEU A 22 -0.81 -3.18 -13.60
C LEU A 22 -1.89 -2.67 -14.56
N ARG A 23 -1.53 -2.36 -15.81
CA ARG A 23 -2.48 -1.93 -16.84
C ARG A 23 -3.58 -2.96 -17.05
N THR A 24 -3.21 -4.23 -17.19
CA THR A 24 -4.17 -5.34 -17.34
C THR A 24 -5.06 -5.46 -16.10
N GLY A 25 -4.49 -5.37 -14.92
CA GLY A 25 -5.21 -5.48 -13.66
C GLY A 25 -6.21 -4.35 -13.43
N LEU A 26 -5.90 -3.14 -13.88
CA LEU A 26 -6.76 -1.96 -13.74
C LEU A 26 -7.77 -1.79 -14.89
N ARG A 27 -7.79 -2.69 -15.85
CA ARG A 27 -8.65 -2.56 -17.05
C ARG A 27 -10.13 -2.51 -16.70
N LYS A 28 -10.59 -3.30 -15.74
CA LYS A 28 -11.98 -3.24 -15.26
C LYS A 28 -12.33 -1.90 -14.62
N THR A 29 -11.44 -1.34 -13.82
CA THR A 29 -11.64 -0.03 -13.20
C THR A 29 -11.63 1.06 -14.26
N GLY A 30 -10.60 1.07 -15.10
CA GLY A 30 -10.34 2.16 -16.04
C GLY A 30 -11.18 2.10 -17.31
N GLY A 31 -11.65 0.91 -17.71
CA GLY A 31 -12.38 0.74 -18.97
C GLY A 31 -13.64 1.59 -19.08
N SER A 32 -14.44 1.61 -18.04
CA SER A 32 -15.66 2.44 -17.97
C SER A 32 -15.35 3.93 -17.97
N ILE A 33 -14.25 4.32 -17.34
CA ILE A 33 -13.80 5.72 -17.31
C ILE A 33 -13.30 6.13 -18.71
N ALA A 34 -12.45 5.31 -19.33
CA ALA A 34 -11.86 5.58 -20.64
C ALA A 34 -12.93 5.71 -21.76
N THR A 35 -14.00 4.90 -21.69
CA THR A 35 -15.07 4.94 -22.69
C THR A 35 -15.85 6.26 -22.71
N VAL A 36 -15.87 7.01 -21.61
CA VAL A 36 -16.49 8.34 -21.56
C VAL A 36 -15.89 9.29 -22.60
N PHE A 37 -14.60 9.12 -22.90
CA PHE A 37 -13.85 10.00 -23.81
C PHE A 37 -13.85 9.56 -25.27
N THR A 38 -14.63 8.56 -25.64
CA THR A 38 -14.76 8.10 -27.03
C THR A 38 -15.77 8.91 -27.84
N GLY A 39 -16.53 9.80 -27.22
CA GLY A 39 -17.47 10.69 -27.87
C GLY A 39 -16.78 11.83 -28.62
N THR A 40 -17.60 12.69 -29.24
CA THR A 40 -17.14 13.80 -30.09
C THR A 40 -17.25 15.18 -29.45
N LYS A 41 -17.91 15.28 -28.30
CA LYS A 41 -18.21 16.56 -27.64
C LYS A 41 -17.78 16.56 -26.19
N ILE A 42 -17.35 17.74 -25.74
CA ILE A 42 -17.12 18.07 -24.33
C ILE A 42 -18.34 18.88 -23.88
N ASP A 43 -19.27 18.23 -23.20
CA ASP A 43 -20.52 18.83 -22.71
C ASP A 43 -20.86 18.32 -21.30
N GLU A 44 -21.97 18.80 -20.74
CA GLU A 44 -22.42 18.36 -19.41
C GLU A 44 -22.68 16.85 -19.34
N ALA A 45 -23.14 16.25 -20.45
CA ALA A 45 -23.36 14.80 -20.52
C ALA A 45 -22.04 14.02 -20.32
N LEU A 46 -20.93 14.48 -20.89
CA LEU A 46 -19.62 13.88 -20.69
C LEU A 46 -19.21 13.89 -19.20
N TYR A 47 -19.39 15.02 -18.52
CA TYR A 47 -19.06 15.15 -17.11
C TYR A 47 -19.98 14.33 -16.21
N GLU A 48 -21.26 14.21 -16.54
CA GLU A 48 -22.19 13.34 -15.82
C GLU A 48 -21.84 11.86 -15.97
N GLU A 49 -21.51 11.41 -17.18
CA GLU A 49 -21.02 10.05 -17.42
C GLU A 49 -19.72 9.77 -16.69
N LEU A 50 -18.80 10.74 -16.66
CA LEU A 50 -17.55 10.63 -15.95
C LEU A 50 -17.77 10.52 -14.44
N GLU A 51 -18.67 11.32 -13.88
CA GLU A 51 -19.06 11.22 -12.48
C GLU A 51 -19.54 9.82 -12.11
N ASP A 52 -20.47 9.28 -12.91
CA ASP A 52 -21.01 7.94 -12.71
C ASP A 52 -19.91 6.88 -12.79
N ALA A 53 -19.02 6.97 -13.77
CA ALA A 53 -17.91 6.03 -13.95
C ALA A 53 -16.94 6.08 -12.77
N LEU A 54 -16.59 7.25 -12.27
CA LEU A 54 -15.71 7.43 -11.11
C LEU A 54 -16.35 6.86 -9.83
N LEU A 55 -17.64 7.11 -9.62
CA LEU A 55 -18.35 6.56 -8.46
C LEU A 55 -18.41 5.03 -8.52
N MET A 56 -18.64 4.46 -9.69
CA MET A 56 -18.62 3.00 -9.88
C MET A 56 -17.25 2.37 -9.69
N ALA A 57 -16.19 3.13 -9.88
CA ALA A 57 -14.82 2.71 -9.62
C ALA A 57 -14.42 2.80 -8.14
N ASP A 58 -15.34 3.11 -7.25
CA ASP A 58 -15.12 3.34 -5.81
C ASP A 58 -14.18 4.51 -5.49
N THR A 59 -14.17 5.52 -6.36
CA THR A 59 -13.43 6.76 -6.12
C THR A 59 -13.99 7.55 -4.93
N GLY A 60 -15.28 7.37 -4.64
CA GLY A 60 -15.97 8.08 -3.56
C GLY A 60 -16.43 9.47 -3.99
N VAL A 61 -17.42 10.00 -3.26
CA VAL A 61 -18.07 11.27 -3.63
C VAL A 61 -17.08 12.44 -3.58
N ARG A 62 -16.28 12.53 -2.53
CA ARG A 62 -15.37 13.69 -2.32
C ARG A 62 -14.27 13.73 -3.37
N ALA A 63 -13.61 12.62 -3.63
CA ALA A 63 -12.55 12.56 -4.65
C ALA A 63 -13.13 12.76 -6.06
N THR A 64 -14.30 12.19 -6.33
CA THR A 64 -15.01 12.40 -7.61
C THR A 64 -15.30 13.88 -7.85
N GLN A 65 -15.86 14.57 -6.88
CA GLN A 65 -16.14 16.01 -6.97
C GLN A 65 -14.87 16.83 -7.18
N HIS A 66 -13.81 16.49 -6.45
CA HIS A 66 -12.51 17.15 -6.59
C HIS A 66 -11.94 16.99 -8.00
N LEU A 67 -11.94 15.76 -8.52
CA LEU A 67 -11.43 15.46 -9.87
C LEU A 67 -12.24 16.15 -10.96
N LEU A 68 -13.57 16.17 -10.84
CA LEU A 68 -14.43 16.85 -11.81
C LEU A 68 -14.19 18.35 -11.81
N ALA A 69 -14.11 18.98 -10.66
CA ALA A 69 -13.84 20.42 -10.56
C ALA A 69 -12.46 20.78 -11.12
N ASP A 70 -11.44 20.00 -10.78
CA ASP A 70 -10.07 20.20 -11.28
C ASP A 70 -10.01 19.98 -12.80
N LEU A 71 -10.67 18.95 -13.31
CA LEU A 71 -10.74 18.66 -14.74
C LEU A 71 -11.41 19.79 -15.51
N LYS A 72 -12.58 20.27 -15.06
CA LYS A 72 -13.29 21.41 -15.69
C LYS A 72 -12.41 22.64 -15.75
N ARG A 73 -11.70 22.95 -14.69
CA ARG A 73 -10.73 24.06 -14.63
C ARG A 73 -9.64 23.91 -15.66
N ARG A 74 -9.02 22.73 -15.75
CA ARG A 74 -7.96 22.42 -16.73
C ARG A 74 -8.45 22.53 -18.17
N VAL A 75 -9.63 22.01 -18.46
CA VAL A 75 -10.26 22.13 -19.81
C VAL A 75 -10.46 23.58 -20.18
N LYS A 76 -10.95 24.42 -19.28
CA LYS A 76 -11.14 25.83 -19.52
C LYS A 76 -9.83 26.58 -19.75
N GLU A 77 -8.84 26.34 -18.90
CA GLU A 77 -7.52 27.01 -18.99
C GLU A 77 -6.74 26.63 -20.27
N THR A 78 -6.82 25.37 -20.69
CA THR A 78 -6.12 24.89 -21.88
C THR A 78 -6.93 25.07 -23.16
N LYS A 79 -8.19 25.49 -23.07
CA LYS A 79 -9.13 25.62 -24.21
C LYS A 79 -9.24 24.32 -25.01
N THR A 80 -9.19 23.18 -24.31
CA THR A 80 -9.26 21.85 -24.91
C THR A 80 -10.63 21.60 -25.52
N THR A 81 -10.67 21.06 -26.74
CA THR A 81 -11.88 20.79 -27.50
C THR A 81 -12.10 19.32 -27.82
N GLU A 82 -11.04 18.50 -27.74
CA GLU A 82 -11.09 17.08 -28.08
C GLU A 82 -11.24 16.19 -26.84
N PRO A 83 -12.19 15.26 -26.80
CA PRO A 83 -12.37 14.35 -25.65
C PRO A 83 -11.11 13.55 -25.30
N ALA A 84 -10.34 13.10 -26.27
CA ALA A 84 -9.09 12.38 -26.02
C ALA A 84 -8.07 13.25 -25.25
N ALA A 85 -8.03 14.55 -25.51
CA ALA A 85 -7.17 15.49 -24.78
C ALA A 85 -7.72 15.71 -23.36
N VAL A 86 -9.02 15.66 -23.15
CA VAL A 86 -9.65 15.73 -21.81
C VAL A 86 -9.26 14.52 -20.98
N LYS A 87 -9.18 13.33 -21.57
CA LYS A 87 -8.70 12.11 -20.89
C LYS A 87 -7.27 12.30 -20.37
N ALA A 88 -6.40 12.90 -21.17
CA ALA A 88 -5.04 13.21 -20.74
C ALA A 88 -5.01 14.22 -19.57
N LEU A 89 -5.90 15.21 -19.58
CA LEU A 89 -6.04 16.15 -18.46
C LEU A 89 -6.57 15.47 -17.19
N LEU A 90 -7.46 14.47 -17.34
CA LEU A 90 -7.91 13.67 -16.20
C LEU A 90 -6.75 12.85 -15.61
N ALA A 91 -5.89 12.29 -16.46
CA ALA A 91 -4.69 11.60 -15.99
C ALA A 91 -3.78 12.54 -15.19
N ASP A 92 -3.62 13.77 -15.63
CA ASP A 92 -2.85 14.80 -14.92
C ASP A 92 -3.49 15.16 -13.57
N ALA A 93 -4.81 15.37 -13.55
CA ALA A 93 -5.55 15.67 -12.33
C ALA A 93 -5.46 14.52 -11.32
N LEU A 94 -5.60 13.29 -11.80
CA LEU A 94 -5.50 12.10 -10.96
C LEU A 94 -4.08 11.92 -10.41
N ALA A 95 -3.05 12.09 -11.25
CA ALA A 95 -1.67 12.02 -10.81
C ALA A 95 -1.37 13.06 -9.71
N ASP A 96 -1.86 14.28 -9.87
CA ASP A 96 -1.68 15.34 -8.89
C ASP A 96 -2.40 15.03 -7.56
N LEU A 97 -3.62 14.48 -7.64
CA LEU A 97 -4.35 14.04 -6.44
C LEU A 97 -3.62 12.92 -5.71
N LEU A 98 -3.06 11.96 -6.44
CA LEU A 98 -2.38 10.79 -5.86
C LEU A 98 -0.95 11.08 -5.38
N ARG A 99 -0.35 12.20 -5.78
CA ARG A 99 1.05 12.52 -5.47
C ARG A 99 1.40 12.47 -3.99
N PRO A 100 0.54 12.95 -3.05
CA PRO A 100 0.82 12.81 -1.63
C PRO A 100 0.94 11.37 -1.12
N LEU A 101 0.43 10.39 -1.87
CA LEU A 101 0.58 8.96 -1.55
C LEU A 101 1.93 8.40 -1.97
N GLU A 102 2.66 9.10 -2.84
CA GLU A 102 3.97 8.66 -3.33
C GLU A 102 5.05 9.10 -2.37
N LYS A 103 5.61 8.13 -1.64
CA LYS A 103 6.69 8.35 -0.67
C LYS A 103 7.53 7.09 -0.60
N PRO A 104 8.87 7.20 -0.68
CA PRO A 104 9.72 6.03 -0.51
C PRO A 104 9.77 5.57 0.95
N LEU A 105 9.86 4.27 1.16
CA LEU A 105 10.17 3.70 2.46
C LEU A 105 11.67 3.93 2.74
N VAL A 106 11.98 4.67 3.80
CA VAL A 106 13.35 5.02 4.17
C VAL A 106 13.82 4.12 5.32
N ILE A 107 14.91 3.41 5.11
CA ILE A 107 15.56 2.55 6.09
C ILE A 107 16.96 3.09 6.38
N GLY A 108 17.42 2.93 7.62
CA GLY A 108 18.81 3.26 8.01
C GLY A 108 18.97 4.54 8.83
N ALA A 109 17.92 5.34 8.99
CA ALA A 109 17.93 6.49 9.90
C ALA A 109 17.98 6.04 11.37
N GLN A 110 17.52 4.83 11.65
CA GLN A 110 17.51 4.18 12.97
C GLN A 110 18.14 2.79 12.86
N ALA A 111 18.71 2.30 13.95
CA ALA A 111 19.33 0.97 14.01
C ALA A 111 18.90 0.23 15.30
N PRO A 112 17.94 -0.68 15.21
CA PRO A 112 17.18 -1.09 14.04
C PRO A 112 16.04 -0.12 13.70
N THR A 113 15.65 -0.08 12.42
CA THR A 113 14.34 0.47 12.02
C THR A 113 13.27 -0.56 12.38
N VAL A 114 12.32 -0.19 13.21
CA VAL A 114 11.24 -1.08 13.63
C VAL A 114 9.99 -0.78 12.82
N ILE A 115 9.51 -1.78 12.10
CA ILE A 115 8.34 -1.70 11.23
C ILE A 115 7.26 -2.64 11.76
N MET A 116 6.15 -2.07 12.21
CA MET A 116 4.97 -2.81 12.62
C MET A 116 4.05 -2.99 11.41
N VAL A 117 3.61 -4.21 11.13
CA VAL A 117 2.76 -4.53 9.97
C VAL A 117 1.41 -5.04 10.46
N ALA A 118 0.36 -4.31 10.13
CA ALA A 118 -1.02 -4.64 10.43
C ALA A 118 -1.79 -4.98 9.15
N GLY A 119 -2.92 -5.65 9.29
CA GLY A 119 -3.80 -5.99 8.18
C GLY A 119 -4.68 -7.17 8.53
N VAL A 120 -5.91 -7.18 8.02
CA VAL A 120 -6.84 -8.28 8.25
C VAL A 120 -6.41 -9.54 7.50
N ASN A 121 -6.85 -10.70 7.97
CA ASN A 121 -6.58 -11.97 7.30
C ASN A 121 -7.11 -11.95 5.85
N GLY A 122 -6.31 -12.43 4.92
CA GLY A 122 -6.64 -12.44 3.50
C GLY A 122 -6.27 -11.17 2.75
N ALA A 123 -5.79 -10.13 3.40
CA ALA A 123 -5.35 -8.90 2.73
C ALA A 123 -4.02 -9.02 1.97
N GLY A 124 -3.27 -10.12 2.17
CA GLY A 124 -1.96 -10.32 1.55
C GLY A 124 -0.79 -9.89 2.45
N LYS A 125 -0.96 -9.88 3.75
CA LYS A 125 0.05 -9.45 4.71
C LYS A 125 1.31 -10.31 4.67
N THR A 126 1.19 -11.63 4.56
CA THR A 126 2.33 -12.54 4.47
C THR A 126 3.16 -12.29 3.21
N THR A 127 2.52 -12.12 2.06
CA THR A 127 3.19 -11.77 0.79
C THR A 127 3.88 -10.43 0.90
N SER A 128 3.25 -9.45 1.54
CA SER A 128 3.81 -8.11 1.74
C SER A 128 5.03 -8.14 2.64
N ILE A 129 5.01 -8.93 3.72
CA ILE A 129 6.18 -9.14 4.58
C ILE A 129 7.32 -9.80 3.78
N GLY A 130 6.98 -10.78 2.94
CA GLY A 130 7.92 -11.41 2.01
C GLY A 130 8.59 -10.40 1.09
N LYS A 131 7.82 -9.52 0.49
CA LYS A 131 8.34 -8.48 -0.39
C LYS A 131 9.24 -7.49 0.35
N LEU A 132 8.80 -7.02 1.51
CA LEU A 132 9.59 -6.10 2.34
C LEU A 132 10.95 -6.72 2.70
N THR A 133 10.96 -7.95 3.15
CA THR A 133 12.19 -8.63 3.54
C THR A 133 13.13 -8.84 2.35
N ARG A 134 12.59 -9.26 1.21
CA ARG A 134 13.39 -9.40 -0.01
C ARG A 134 13.98 -8.07 -0.45
N HIS A 135 13.17 -7.03 -0.48
CA HIS A 135 13.61 -5.67 -0.82
C HIS A 135 14.74 -5.20 0.11
N LEU A 136 14.58 -5.41 1.42
CA LEU A 136 15.58 -5.05 2.41
C LEU A 136 16.87 -5.86 2.24
N ALA A 137 16.77 -7.17 2.02
CA ALA A 137 17.92 -8.04 1.79
C ALA A 137 18.70 -7.66 0.54
N GLU A 138 18.01 -7.30 -0.54
CA GLU A 138 18.62 -6.83 -1.80
C GLU A 138 19.40 -5.51 -1.60
N HIS A 139 19.02 -4.71 -0.60
CA HIS A 139 19.71 -3.49 -0.21
C HIS A 139 20.75 -3.70 0.92
N GLY A 140 21.10 -4.96 1.19
CA GLY A 140 22.13 -5.30 2.18
C GLY A 140 21.68 -5.14 3.62
N GLN A 141 20.39 -5.05 3.90
CA GLN A 141 19.85 -4.88 5.26
C GLN A 141 19.64 -6.24 5.93
N SER A 142 20.06 -6.37 7.18
CA SER A 142 19.78 -7.54 8.01
C SER A 142 18.42 -7.40 8.68
N VAL A 143 17.59 -8.45 8.62
CA VAL A 143 16.20 -8.40 9.08
C VAL A 143 15.95 -9.46 10.14
N LEU A 144 15.24 -9.06 11.20
CA LEU A 144 14.68 -9.95 12.20
C LEU A 144 13.15 -9.84 12.15
N LEU A 145 12.47 -10.98 12.02
CA LEU A 145 11.01 -11.05 12.02
C LEU A 145 10.48 -11.41 13.42
N ALA A 146 9.53 -10.64 13.90
CA ALA A 146 8.75 -11.00 15.08
C ALA A 146 7.41 -11.60 14.65
N ALA A 147 7.18 -12.87 14.93
CA ALA A 147 5.92 -13.55 14.65
C ALA A 147 4.91 -13.27 15.79
N ALA A 148 4.36 -12.07 15.79
CA ALA A 148 3.42 -11.63 16.81
C ALA A 148 1.96 -12.01 16.50
N ASP A 149 1.69 -12.73 15.41
CA ASP A 149 0.41 -13.40 15.14
C ASP A 149 0.41 -14.78 15.81
N THR A 150 0.46 -14.80 17.14
CA THR A 150 0.66 -16.01 17.95
C THR A 150 -0.60 -16.89 18.02
N PHE A 151 -1.76 -16.37 17.62
CA PHE A 151 -3.02 -17.12 17.63
C PHE A 151 -3.22 -17.99 16.39
N ARG A 152 -2.36 -17.80 15.34
CA ARG A 152 -2.43 -18.56 14.10
C ARG A 152 -1.17 -19.42 13.93
N ALA A 153 -1.27 -20.70 14.26
CA ALA A 153 -0.17 -21.66 14.08
C ALA A 153 0.31 -21.70 12.61
N ALA A 154 -0.63 -21.74 11.66
CA ALA A 154 -0.31 -21.75 10.24
C ALA A 154 0.46 -20.50 9.79
N ALA A 155 0.15 -19.33 10.32
CA ALA A 155 0.86 -18.10 10.02
C ALA A 155 2.31 -18.17 10.53
N ARG A 156 2.53 -18.68 11.74
CA ARG A 156 3.89 -18.86 12.29
C ARG A 156 4.72 -19.85 11.48
N GLU A 157 4.13 -20.98 11.09
CA GLU A 157 4.79 -21.98 10.23
C GLU A 157 5.16 -21.39 8.88
N GLN A 158 4.24 -20.64 8.26
CA GLN A 158 4.46 -19.99 6.97
C GLN A 158 5.60 -18.96 7.04
N LEU A 159 5.63 -18.12 8.06
CA LEU A 159 6.73 -17.18 8.29
C LEU A 159 8.06 -17.89 8.55
N GLY A 160 8.04 -18.99 9.31
CA GLY A 160 9.23 -19.79 9.59
C GLY A 160 9.83 -20.38 8.33
N VAL A 161 9.03 -20.98 7.48
CA VAL A 161 9.47 -21.52 6.16
C VAL A 161 10.04 -20.39 5.31
N TRP A 162 9.36 -19.27 5.27
CA TRP A 162 9.76 -18.12 4.47
C TRP A 162 11.08 -17.50 4.99
N ALA A 163 11.23 -17.34 6.30
CA ALA A 163 12.45 -16.86 6.95
C ALA A 163 13.64 -17.77 6.63
N THR A 164 13.45 -19.08 6.66
CA THR A 164 14.50 -20.06 6.30
C THR A 164 14.94 -19.89 4.84
N ARG A 165 14.02 -19.68 3.93
CA ARG A 165 14.33 -19.48 2.50
C ARG A 165 15.13 -18.21 2.24
N ASN A 166 14.91 -17.16 3.02
CA ASN A 166 15.48 -15.83 2.79
C ASN A 166 16.62 -15.49 3.79
N THR A 167 17.09 -16.47 4.56
CA THR A 167 18.14 -16.27 5.57
C THR A 167 17.83 -15.15 6.58
N VAL A 168 16.59 -15.09 7.03
CA VAL A 168 16.08 -14.09 7.97
C VAL A 168 15.87 -14.76 9.33
N GLU A 169 16.31 -14.10 10.40
CA GLU A 169 16.06 -14.58 11.75
C GLU A 169 14.60 -14.34 12.13
N ILE A 170 14.04 -15.24 12.94
CA ILE A 170 12.67 -15.13 13.43
C ILE A 170 12.63 -15.30 14.95
N VAL A 171 11.86 -14.44 15.62
CA VAL A 171 11.50 -14.58 17.02
C VAL A 171 10.02 -14.96 17.10
N SER A 172 9.74 -16.10 17.71
CA SER A 172 8.38 -16.62 17.86
C SER A 172 8.24 -17.36 19.18
N GLN A 173 7.01 -17.45 19.68
CA GLN A 173 6.63 -18.23 20.85
C GLN A 173 5.31 -18.94 20.58
N ASP A 174 5.22 -20.23 20.84
CA ASP A 174 3.99 -21.00 20.70
C ASP A 174 2.96 -20.55 21.75
N GLY A 175 1.85 -19.98 21.28
CA GLY A 175 0.79 -19.47 22.15
C GLY A 175 1.22 -18.32 23.06
N GLY A 176 2.35 -17.68 22.78
CA GLY A 176 2.87 -16.58 23.58
C GLY A 176 2.06 -15.29 23.45
N ASP A 177 2.28 -14.36 24.39
CA ASP A 177 1.72 -13.03 24.32
C ASP A 177 2.35 -12.25 23.13
N PRO A 178 1.55 -11.77 22.18
CA PRO A 178 2.06 -10.99 21.03
C PRO A 178 2.93 -9.79 21.44
N ALA A 179 2.56 -9.12 22.51
CA ALA A 179 3.33 -7.98 23.02
C ALA A 179 4.72 -8.42 23.55
N ALA A 180 4.78 -9.56 24.24
CA ALA A 180 6.05 -10.11 24.74
C ALA A 180 6.97 -10.52 23.59
N VAL A 181 6.45 -11.18 22.56
CA VAL A 181 7.20 -11.54 21.34
C VAL A 181 7.74 -10.30 20.66
N SER A 182 6.93 -9.25 20.54
CA SER A 182 7.32 -7.98 19.93
C SER A 182 8.45 -7.27 20.71
N PHE A 183 8.31 -7.22 22.03
CA PHE A 183 9.33 -6.66 22.93
C PHE A 183 10.66 -7.41 22.78
N ASP A 184 10.60 -8.74 22.84
CA ASP A 184 11.80 -9.59 22.72
C ASP A 184 12.47 -9.43 21.37
N ALA A 185 11.70 -9.32 20.28
CA ALA A 185 12.24 -9.13 18.94
C ALA A 185 12.97 -7.79 18.79
N VAL A 186 12.40 -6.71 19.29
CA VAL A 186 13.05 -5.39 19.24
C VAL A 186 14.30 -5.38 20.08
N SER A 187 14.27 -5.95 21.29
CA SER A 187 15.44 -6.08 22.17
C SER A 187 16.53 -6.93 21.54
N ALA A 188 16.18 -8.07 20.94
CA ALA A 188 17.12 -8.93 20.22
C ALA A 188 17.70 -8.25 18.99
N GLY A 189 16.90 -7.51 18.25
CA GLY A 189 17.34 -6.74 17.09
C GLY A 189 18.39 -5.69 17.46
N LYS A 190 18.18 -4.99 18.55
CA LYS A 190 19.18 -4.04 19.10
C LYS A 190 20.46 -4.75 19.53
N ALA A 191 20.34 -5.81 20.33
CA ALA A 191 21.48 -6.55 20.85
C ALA A 191 22.32 -7.22 19.75
N ARG A 192 21.68 -7.67 18.67
CA ARG A 192 22.35 -8.36 17.55
C ARG A 192 22.75 -7.42 16.42
N GLY A 193 22.55 -6.11 16.56
CA GLY A 193 22.89 -5.12 15.54
C GLY A 193 22.14 -5.30 14.23
N LYS A 194 20.87 -5.72 14.28
CA LYS A 194 20.03 -5.85 13.08
C LYS A 194 19.69 -4.47 12.52
N ASP A 195 19.56 -4.40 11.19
CA ASP A 195 19.18 -3.16 10.52
C ASP A 195 17.68 -2.89 10.62
N VAL A 196 16.88 -3.96 10.58
CA VAL A 196 15.41 -3.88 10.58
C VAL A 196 14.80 -4.96 11.45
N VAL A 197 13.78 -4.59 12.22
CA VAL A 197 12.87 -5.52 12.91
C VAL A 197 11.49 -5.35 12.31
N LEU A 198 10.94 -6.42 11.72
CA LEU A 198 9.56 -6.47 11.22
C LEU A 198 8.67 -7.17 12.25
N VAL A 199 7.61 -6.52 12.67
CA VAL A 199 6.63 -7.08 13.63
C VAL A 199 5.37 -7.45 12.87
N ASP A 200 5.15 -8.75 12.63
CA ASP A 200 3.92 -9.27 12.04
C ASP A 200 2.86 -9.44 13.13
N THR A 201 1.73 -8.76 12.99
CA THR A 201 0.66 -8.75 13.98
C THR A 201 -0.53 -9.59 13.54
N ALA A 202 -1.42 -9.92 14.50
CA ALA A 202 -2.65 -10.63 14.20
C ALA A 202 -3.53 -9.84 13.21
N GLY A 203 -4.17 -10.55 12.30
CA GLY A 203 -5.16 -9.98 11.37
C GLY A 203 -6.59 -10.20 11.81
N ARG A 204 -6.81 -10.96 12.88
CA ARG A 204 -8.14 -11.27 13.41
C ARG A 204 -8.07 -11.64 14.89
N LEU A 205 -8.97 -11.06 15.67
CA LEU A 205 -9.31 -11.47 17.04
C LEU A 205 -10.85 -11.54 17.13
N PRO A 206 -11.43 -12.01 18.26
CA PRO A 206 -12.88 -12.20 18.39
C PRO A 206 -13.71 -10.98 17.99
N THR A 207 -13.21 -9.78 18.26
CA THR A 207 -13.85 -8.53 17.80
C THR A 207 -12.80 -7.56 17.22
N GLN A 208 -13.28 -6.60 16.42
CA GLN A 208 -12.43 -5.52 15.92
C GLN A 208 -11.86 -4.68 17.07
N LEU A 209 -12.63 -4.48 18.12
CA LEU A 209 -12.17 -3.76 19.31
C LEU A 209 -11.00 -4.49 19.98
N HIS A 210 -11.09 -5.81 20.15
CA HIS A 210 -10.00 -6.62 20.69
C HIS A 210 -8.75 -6.54 19.83
N LEU A 211 -8.90 -6.58 18.50
CA LEU A 211 -7.79 -6.44 17.58
C LEU A 211 -7.09 -5.07 17.74
N MET A 212 -7.85 -4.00 17.78
CA MET A 212 -7.30 -2.64 17.94
C MET A 212 -6.60 -2.46 19.29
N GLU A 213 -7.17 -2.98 20.36
CA GLU A 213 -6.54 -2.93 21.69
C GLU A 213 -5.23 -3.72 21.73
N GLU A 214 -5.18 -4.90 21.10
CA GLU A 214 -3.96 -5.69 20.98
C GLU A 214 -2.87 -4.94 20.18
N LEU A 215 -3.22 -4.35 19.06
CA LEU A 215 -2.29 -3.58 18.23
C LEU A 215 -1.74 -2.36 18.97
N LYS A 216 -2.58 -1.65 19.69
CA LYS A 216 -2.16 -0.51 20.55
C LYS A 216 -1.19 -0.97 21.63
N LYS A 217 -1.47 -2.12 22.25
CA LYS A 217 -0.61 -2.72 23.27
C LYS A 217 0.77 -3.07 22.71
N ILE A 218 0.81 -3.71 21.53
CA ILE A 218 2.06 -4.02 20.85
C ILE A 218 2.86 -2.74 20.59
N LYS A 219 2.21 -1.71 20.07
CA LYS A 219 2.86 -0.41 19.81
C LYS A 219 3.48 0.18 21.08
N ARG A 220 2.75 0.17 22.20
CA ARG A 220 3.27 0.66 23.50
C ARG A 220 4.48 -0.14 23.98
N VAL A 221 4.42 -1.45 23.85
CA VAL A 221 5.49 -2.35 24.30
C VAL A 221 6.74 -2.22 23.43
N VAL A 222 6.57 -2.04 22.13
CA VAL A 222 7.67 -1.74 21.20
C VAL A 222 8.36 -0.44 21.61
N THR A 223 7.60 0.59 21.98
CA THR A 223 8.15 1.86 22.47
C THR A 223 8.93 1.68 23.78
N LYS A 224 8.55 0.74 24.65
CA LYS A 224 9.33 0.41 25.84
C LYS A 224 10.66 -0.26 25.54
N ALA A 225 10.73 -1.06 24.47
CA ALA A 225 11.96 -1.69 24.03
C ALA A 225 12.91 -0.68 23.34
N ASP A 226 12.36 0.27 22.60
CA ASP A 226 13.07 1.37 21.95
C ASP A 226 12.18 2.60 21.93
N ALA A 227 12.58 3.65 22.64
CA ALA A 227 11.76 4.85 22.83
C ALA A 227 11.35 5.56 21.53
N SER A 228 12.12 5.41 20.45
CA SER A 228 11.81 5.97 19.14
C SER A 228 10.91 5.07 18.28
N ALA A 229 10.75 3.80 18.64
CA ALA A 229 10.01 2.80 17.85
C ALA A 229 8.52 2.73 18.24
N PRO A 230 7.63 2.24 17.34
CA PRO A 230 7.92 1.84 15.97
C PRO A 230 8.21 3.05 15.07
N HIS A 231 9.12 2.90 14.12
CA HIS A 231 9.47 3.96 13.17
C HIS A 231 8.51 4.01 12.00
N GLU A 232 7.96 2.86 11.64
CA GLU A 232 6.92 2.71 10.63
C GLU A 232 5.79 1.83 11.17
N VAL A 233 4.56 2.21 10.86
CA VAL A 233 3.35 1.42 11.10
C VAL A 233 2.63 1.28 9.77
N LEU A 234 2.68 0.09 9.18
CA LEU A 234 2.13 -0.21 7.87
C LEU A 234 0.82 -0.96 8.00
N LEU A 235 -0.13 -0.61 7.14
CA LEU A 235 -1.37 -1.38 6.96
C LEU A 235 -1.38 -2.01 5.57
N VAL A 236 -1.61 -3.32 5.52
CA VAL A 236 -1.85 -4.04 4.27
C VAL A 236 -3.36 -4.12 4.04
N ILE A 237 -3.81 -3.58 2.92
CA ILE A 237 -5.22 -3.57 2.52
C ILE A 237 -5.44 -4.26 1.18
N ASP A 238 -6.61 -4.87 1.03
CA ASP A 238 -7.08 -5.46 -0.21
C ASP A 238 -7.76 -4.39 -1.06
N GLY A 239 -7.11 -4.00 -2.17
CA GLY A 239 -7.62 -2.97 -3.07
C GLY A 239 -8.94 -3.33 -3.76
N ASN A 240 -9.28 -4.61 -3.81
CA ASN A 240 -10.55 -5.08 -4.39
C ASN A 240 -11.75 -4.92 -3.45
N THR A 241 -11.56 -4.47 -2.21
CA THR A 241 -12.65 -4.20 -1.27
C THR A 241 -13.17 -2.76 -1.32
N GLY A 242 -12.53 -1.89 -2.13
CA GLY A 242 -12.99 -0.54 -2.40
C GLY A 242 -13.22 0.29 -1.14
N GLN A 243 -14.43 0.80 -0.93
CA GLN A 243 -14.77 1.63 0.23
C GLN A 243 -14.54 0.93 1.58
N ASN A 244 -14.60 -0.39 1.63
CA ASN A 244 -14.23 -1.14 2.85
C ASN A 244 -12.74 -1.00 3.16
N ALA A 245 -11.87 -0.95 2.14
CA ALA A 245 -10.45 -0.68 2.34
C ALA A 245 -10.24 0.72 2.93
N LEU A 246 -10.94 1.73 2.43
CA LEU A 246 -10.89 3.08 2.98
C LEU A 246 -11.34 3.11 4.45
N ALA A 247 -12.41 2.39 4.80
CA ALA A 247 -12.89 2.27 6.17
C ALA A 247 -11.82 1.64 7.09
N GLN A 248 -11.09 0.63 6.60
CA GLN A 248 -9.96 0.04 7.33
C GLN A 248 -8.83 1.06 7.53
N VAL A 249 -8.48 1.81 6.50
CA VAL A 249 -7.45 2.86 6.62
C VAL A 249 -7.82 3.85 7.73
N ARG A 250 -9.05 4.32 7.76
CA ARG A 250 -9.54 5.23 8.82
C ARG A 250 -9.43 4.62 10.20
N ALA A 251 -9.95 3.40 10.38
CA ALA A 251 -9.99 2.73 11.67
C ALA A 251 -8.59 2.44 12.22
N PHE A 252 -7.70 1.90 11.38
CA PHE A 252 -6.33 1.59 11.77
C PHE A 252 -5.50 2.86 11.96
N ASP A 253 -5.71 3.90 11.16
CA ASP A 253 -5.01 5.17 11.31
C ASP A 253 -5.40 5.88 12.61
N ASP A 254 -6.69 5.91 12.94
CA ASP A 254 -7.18 6.47 14.20
C ASP A 254 -6.59 5.74 15.41
N ALA A 255 -6.45 4.41 15.33
CA ALA A 255 -5.93 3.61 16.42
C ALA A 255 -4.40 3.66 16.54
N LEU A 256 -3.67 3.68 15.44
CA LEU A 256 -2.23 3.41 15.41
C LEU A 256 -1.37 4.54 14.84
N GLN A 257 -1.95 5.53 14.18
CA GLN A 257 -1.26 6.56 13.42
C GLN A 257 -0.35 5.92 12.34
N LEU A 258 -0.97 5.49 11.26
CA LEU A 258 -0.30 4.81 10.15
C LEU A 258 0.74 5.71 9.48
N THR A 259 1.86 5.12 9.08
CA THR A 259 2.89 5.81 8.30
C THR A 259 2.90 5.41 6.84
N GLY A 260 2.35 4.25 6.50
CA GLY A 260 2.32 3.75 5.15
C GLY A 260 1.32 2.64 4.91
N LEU A 261 1.00 2.43 3.64
CA LEU A 261 0.09 1.39 3.17
C LEU A 261 0.78 0.47 2.18
N VAL A 262 0.32 -0.76 2.15
CA VAL A 262 0.54 -1.70 1.06
C VAL A 262 -0.83 -2.06 0.51
N VAL A 263 -1.08 -1.77 -0.76
CA VAL A 263 -2.37 -2.03 -1.42
C VAL A 263 -2.22 -3.24 -2.33
N THR A 264 -2.90 -4.32 -2.01
CA THR A 264 -2.82 -5.59 -2.75
C THR A 264 -4.01 -5.77 -3.68
N LYS A 265 -3.96 -6.79 -4.53
CA LYS A 265 -5.09 -7.31 -5.32
C LYS A 265 -5.71 -6.29 -6.27
N LEU A 266 -4.86 -5.49 -6.91
CA LEU A 266 -5.31 -4.58 -7.96
C LEU A 266 -5.47 -5.27 -9.33
N ASP A 267 -5.13 -6.55 -9.40
CA ASP A 267 -5.31 -7.39 -10.60
C ASP A 267 -6.80 -7.76 -10.77
N GLY A 268 -7.40 -7.26 -11.84
CA GLY A 268 -8.80 -7.56 -12.19
C GLY A 268 -9.85 -6.85 -11.32
N THR A 269 -9.47 -5.88 -10.52
CA THR A 269 -10.43 -5.12 -9.70
C THR A 269 -11.22 -4.09 -10.52
N ALA A 270 -12.49 -3.93 -10.18
CA ALA A 270 -13.32 -2.82 -10.64
C ALA A 270 -13.29 -1.61 -9.69
N LYS A 271 -12.55 -1.69 -8.58
CA LYS A 271 -12.59 -0.75 -7.46
C LYS A 271 -11.26 -0.01 -7.23
N GLY A 272 -10.43 0.08 -8.27
CA GLY A 272 -9.11 0.72 -8.18
C GLY A 272 -9.13 2.22 -7.90
N GLY A 273 -10.30 2.87 -8.03
CA GLY A 273 -10.50 4.27 -7.66
C GLY A 273 -10.37 4.55 -6.16
N VAL A 274 -10.32 3.52 -5.32
CA VAL A 274 -10.15 3.68 -3.88
C VAL A 274 -8.85 4.43 -3.50
N LEU A 275 -7.79 4.34 -4.32
CA LEU A 275 -6.57 5.11 -4.07
C LEU A 275 -6.83 6.61 -4.13
N ALA A 276 -7.67 7.07 -5.04
CA ALA A 276 -8.09 8.47 -5.10
C ALA A 276 -8.91 8.87 -3.86
N ALA A 277 -9.78 7.99 -3.39
CA ALA A 277 -10.54 8.21 -2.15
C ALA A 277 -9.61 8.34 -0.94
N ILE A 278 -8.61 7.48 -0.83
CA ILE A 278 -7.59 7.53 0.23
C ILE A 278 -6.82 8.86 0.16
N ALA A 279 -6.38 9.25 -1.02
CA ALA A 279 -5.65 10.51 -1.23
C ALA A 279 -6.47 11.72 -0.80
N GLN A 280 -7.77 11.72 -1.08
CA GLN A 280 -8.67 12.82 -0.75
C GLN A 280 -9.02 12.88 0.74
N GLU A 281 -9.28 11.72 1.35
CA GLU A 281 -9.90 11.69 2.69
C GLU A 281 -8.93 11.35 3.81
N ARG A 282 -7.94 10.51 3.54
CA ARG A 282 -6.94 10.09 4.53
C ARG A 282 -5.61 9.78 3.83
N PRO A 283 -4.83 10.79 3.45
CA PRO A 283 -3.65 10.63 2.58
C PRO A 283 -2.47 9.98 3.31
N VAL A 284 -2.60 8.72 3.64
CA VAL A 284 -1.49 7.90 4.14
C VAL A 284 -0.65 7.45 2.95
N PRO A 285 0.68 7.61 2.98
CA PRO A 285 1.56 7.17 1.87
C PRO A 285 1.37 5.70 1.51
N VAL A 286 1.43 5.39 0.22
CA VAL A 286 1.39 4.03 -0.30
C VAL A 286 2.81 3.62 -0.71
N TYR A 287 3.41 2.69 0.03
CA TYR A 287 4.77 2.24 -0.27
C TYR A 287 4.83 1.23 -1.40
N PHE A 288 3.86 0.30 -1.43
CA PHE A 288 3.80 -0.75 -2.44
C PHE A 288 2.37 -0.99 -2.91
N ILE A 289 2.24 -1.39 -4.18
CA ILE A 289 0.98 -1.89 -4.75
C ILE A 289 1.20 -3.26 -5.40
N GLY A 290 0.19 -4.12 -5.35
CA GLY A 290 0.24 -5.49 -5.82
C GLY A 290 -0.75 -5.80 -6.94
N VAL A 291 -0.29 -6.52 -7.95
CA VAL A 291 -1.05 -6.93 -9.13
C VAL A 291 -1.12 -8.44 -9.28
N GLY A 292 -1.00 -9.17 -8.18
CA GLY A 292 -1.04 -10.62 -8.09
C GLY A 292 -0.66 -11.09 -6.69
N GLU A 293 -0.49 -12.40 -6.51
CA GLU A 293 -0.25 -13.02 -5.21
C GLU A 293 1.24 -13.30 -4.91
N LYS A 294 2.10 -13.16 -5.92
CA LYS A 294 3.54 -13.44 -5.79
C LYS A 294 4.28 -12.22 -5.27
N VAL A 295 5.45 -12.47 -4.67
CA VAL A 295 6.34 -11.41 -4.20
C VAL A 295 6.72 -10.46 -5.35
N GLU A 296 6.94 -10.97 -6.54
CA GLU A 296 7.27 -10.20 -7.75
C GLU A 296 6.12 -9.29 -8.22
N ASP A 297 4.90 -9.55 -7.77
CA ASP A 297 3.72 -8.76 -8.14
C ASP A 297 3.55 -7.50 -7.30
N LEU A 298 4.34 -7.32 -6.25
CA LEU A 298 4.42 -6.10 -5.45
C LEU A 298 5.55 -5.20 -5.92
N GLU A 299 5.25 -3.93 -6.15
CA GLU A 299 6.22 -2.90 -6.52
C GLU A 299 5.90 -1.56 -5.89
N THR A 300 6.88 -0.65 -5.91
CA THR A 300 6.72 0.70 -5.40
C THR A 300 5.64 1.46 -6.15
N PHE A 301 4.88 2.27 -5.42
CA PHE A 301 3.83 3.11 -5.99
C PHE A 301 4.41 4.37 -6.62
N ASN A 302 3.94 4.69 -7.83
CA ASN A 302 4.21 5.95 -8.52
C ASN A 302 2.88 6.54 -9.01
N ALA A 303 2.57 7.76 -8.61
CA ALA A 303 1.28 8.40 -8.89
C ALA A 303 1.02 8.57 -10.40
N ARG A 304 2.01 9.02 -11.16
CA ARG A 304 1.89 9.21 -12.61
C ARG A 304 1.68 7.88 -13.34
N GLU A 305 2.47 6.88 -13.01
CA GLU A 305 2.36 5.55 -13.61
C GLU A 305 1.00 4.93 -13.33
N PHE A 306 0.50 5.05 -12.10
CA PHE A 306 -0.82 4.54 -11.72
C PHE A 306 -1.94 5.26 -12.49
N ALA A 307 -1.91 6.58 -12.56
CA ALA A 307 -2.91 7.35 -13.30
C ALA A 307 -2.94 6.99 -14.79
N GLN A 308 -1.77 6.85 -15.40
CA GLN A 308 -1.65 6.43 -16.80
C GLN A 308 -2.13 4.99 -17.01
N ALA A 309 -1.80 4.07 -16.12
CA ALA A 309 -2.27 2.69 -16.20
C ALA A 309 -3.79 2.58 -16.07
N LEU A 310 -4.39 3.37 -15.20
CA LEU A 310 -5.84 3.38 -14.98
C LEU A 310 -6.60 3.85 -16.22
N LEU A 311 -6.08 4.84 -16.93
CA LEU A 311 -6.75 5.48 -18.07
C LEU A 311 -6.22 4.98 -19.44
N ALA A 312 -5.39 3.97 -19.42
CA ALA A 312 -4.82 3.39 -20.65
C ALA A 312 -5.87 2.72 -21.55
#